data_f2709bf8069f12f978d35596aef888e4
#
_entry.id   f2709bf8069f12f978d35596aef888e4
#
_cell.length_a   1.000
_cell.length_b   1.000
_cell.length_c   1.000
_cell.angle_alpha   90.00
_cell.angle_beta   90.00
_cell.angle_gamma   90.00
#
_symmetry.space_group_name_H-M   'P 1'
#
loop_
_entity.id
_entity.type
_entity.pdbx_description
1 polymer ?
#
loop_
_entity_poly.entity_id
_entity_poly.type
_entity_poly.pdbx_seq_one_letter_code
_entity_poly.pdbx_strand_id
1 'polypeptide(L)'
;MPVKNFIVDLDTIDFSRVVANLDEIRKYNPQRFEMEQLTAIVFEDPYEVVCVGYKDVGQDEFWVRGHMPGMPLMPGVVMLEAVAQACCYCAHKFKLLGDSIVGFGGLEEVRFREPVLPGDRLVVMCKLLKLRKPHLLVCEFQGVVGNRIVVEGQLKGIPIPTDALKQGLLR
;
A
#
# COMPACT_ATOMS: atom_id res chain seq x y z
N MET A 1 -17.51 -10.33 20.74
CA MET A 1 -16.45 -10.43 19.71
C MET A 1 -15.43 -9.37 20.00
N PRO A 2 -14.12 -9.62 19.88
CA PRO A 2 -13.14 -8.56 20.09
C PRO A 2 -13.40 -7.46 19.06
N VAL A 3 -13.46 -6.21 19.54
CA VAL A 3 -13.56 -5.04 18.69
C VAL A 3 -12.34 -5.03 17.79
N LYS A 4 -12.53 -5.15 16.47
CA LYS A 4 -11.42 -5.06 15.52
C LYS A 4 -10.98 -3.59 15.48
N ASN A 5 -9.81 -3.30 16.02
CA ASN A 5 -9.22 -1.97 15.91
C ASN A 5 -8.65 -1.80 14.51
N PHE A 6 -9.43 -1.24 13.60
CA PHE A 6 -8.90 -0.74 12.33
C PHE A 6 -8.10 0.54 12.57
N ILE A 7 -7.08 0.78 11.75
CA ILE A 7 -6.31 2.05 11.75
C ILE A 7 -7.26 3.23 11.51
N VAL A 8 -8.23 3.06 10.62
CA VAL A 8 -9.34 4.00 10.39
C VAL A 8 -10.64 3.20 10.43
N ASP A 9 -11.64 3.73 11.12
CA ASP A 9 -12.97 3.13 11.12
C ASP A 9 -13.57 3.19 9.71
N LEU A 10 -13.85 2.02 9.13
CA LEU A 10 -14.37 1.89 7.77
C LEU A 10 -15.70 2.62 7.57
N ASP A 11 -16.53 2.70 8.60
CA ASP A 11 -17.83 3.37 8.55
C ASP A 11 -17.69 4.90 8.41
N THR A 12 -16.49 5.45 8.69
CA THR A 12 -16.21 6.87 8.52
C THR A 12 -15.67 7.23 7.13
N ILE A 13 -15.39 6.23 6.28
CA ILE A 13 -14.81 6.42 4.96
C ILE A 13 -15.91 6.41 3.89
N ASP A 14 -16.03 7.51 3.16
CA ASP A 14 -16.86 7.56 1.96
C ASP A 14 -16.11 6.99 0.74
N PHE A 15 -16.30 5.72 0.45
CA PHE A 15 -15.68 5.04 -0.69
C PHE A 15 -16.16 5.53 -2.06
N SER A 16 -17.24 6.32 -2.13
CA SER A 16 -17.68 6.96 -3.38
C SER A 16 -16.86 8.20 -3.71
N ARG A 17 -16.19 8.78 -2.73
CA ARG A 17 -15.34 9.95 -2.86
C ARG A 17 -13.89 9.55 -3.12
N VAL A 18 -13.49 9.59 -4.39
CA VAL A 18 -12.08 9.39 -4.77
C VAL A 18 -11.28 10.65 -4.47
N VAL A 19 -10.28 10.55 -3.59
CA VAL A 19 -9.33 11.62 -3.26
C VAL A 19 -8.22 11.66 -4.30
N ALA A 20 -7.69 10.50 -4.70
CA ALA A 20 -6.73 10.38 -5.80
C ALA A 20 -7.08 9.16 -6.65
N ASN A 21 -7.31 9.38 -7.94
CA ASN A 21 -7.41 8.32 -8.93
C ASN A 21 -6.03 7.82 -9.36
N LEU A 22 -5.98 6.84 -10.25
CA LEU A 22 -4.71 6.25 -10.70
C LEU A 22 -3.76 7.28 -11.33
N ASP A 23 -4.28 8.24 -12.11
CA ASP A 23 -3.43 9.27 -12.73
C ASP A 23 -2.82 10.22 -11.68
N GLU A 24 -3.55 10.50 -10.61
CA GLU A 24 -3.02 11.27 -9.48
C GLU A 24 -2.00 10.45 -8.69
N ILE A 25 -2.26 9.16 -8.42
CA ILE A 25 -1.32 8.27 -7.74
C ILE A 25 0.00 8.18 -8.51
N ARG A 26 -0.03 8.11 -9.83
CA ARG A 26 1.14 8.06 -10.72
C ARG A 26 2.08 9.26 -10.58
N LYS A 27 1.62 10.39 -10.07
CA LYS A 27 2.47 11.56 -9.79
C LYS A 27 3.40 11.33 -8.60
N TYR A 28 3.03 10.42 -7.70
CA TYR A 28 3.76 10.13 -6.47
C TYR A 28 4.45 8.76 -6.52
N ASN A 29 3.84 7.80 -7.19
CA ASN A 29 4.31 6.42 -7.25
C ASN A 29 4.96 6.12 -8.60
N PRO A 30 6.17 5.54 -8.64
CA PRO A 30 6.89 5.25 -9.89
C PRO A 30 6.44 3.97 -10.60
N GLN A 31 5.68 3.09 -9.93
CA GLN A 31 5.20 1.82 -10.51
C GLN A 31 4.30 2.06 -11.71
N ARG A 32 4.36 1.14 -12.68
CA ARG A 32 3.54 1.16 -13.92
C ARG A 32 3.12 -0.25 -14.31
N PHE A 33 2.11 -0.33 -15.18
CA PHE A 33 1.59 -1.57 -15.77
C PHE A 33 1.12 -2.55 -14.71
N GLU A 34 1.49 -3.80 -14.81
CA GLU A 34 1.10 -4.88 -13.89
C GLU A 34 1.55 -4.66 -12.44
N MET A 35 2.52 -3.77 -12.23
CA MET A 35 2.97 -3.41 -10.89
C MET A 35 2.13 -2.33 -10.22
N GLU A 36 1.15 -1.73 -10.90
CA GLU A 36 0.21 -0.80 -10.26
C GLU A 36 -0.81 -1.58 -9.42
N GLN A 37 -0.66 -1.51 -8.10
CA GLN A 37 -1.47 -2.29 -7.17
C GLN A 37 -2.45 -1.45 -6.33
N LEU A 38 -2.72 -0.22 -6.76
CA LEU A 38 -3.77 0.64 -6.20
C LEU A 38 -4.73 1.07 -7.29
N THR A 39 -6.04 1.03 -6.99
CA THR A 39 -7.10 1.58 -7.85
C THR A 39 -7.34 3.05 -7.53
N ALA A 40 -7.44 3.40 -6.26
CA ALA A 40 -7.66 4.78 -5.81
C ALA A 40 -7.24 4.97 -4.35
N ILE A 41 -7.07 6.25 -3.96
CA ILE A 41 -7.02 6.70 -2.57
C ILE A 41 -8.37 7.36 -2.25
N VAL A 42 -8.93 7.04 -1.09
CA VAL A 42 -10.27 7.49 -0.66
C VAL A 42 -10.26 8.29 0.64
N PHE A 43 -9.16 8.25 1.38
CA PHE A 43 -9.03 9.00 2.63
C PHE A 43 -7.57 9.43 2.86
N GLU A 44 -7.41 10.66 3.33
CA GLU A 44 -6.13 11.25 3.75
C GLU A 44 -6.34 12.06 5.02
N ASP A 45 -5.44 11.85 5.99
CA ASP A 45 -5.31 12.71 7.16
C ASP A 45 -3.85 13.19 7.27
N PRO A 46 -3.56 14.46 6.91
CA PRO A 46 -2.20 14.99 6.97
C PRO A 46 -1.70 15.23 8.40
N TYR A 47 -2.57 15.33 9.39
CA TYR A 47 -2.18 15.56 10.80
C TYR A 47 -1.72 14.26 11.46
N GLU A 48 -2.52 13.21 11.31
CA GLU A 48 -2.17 11.86 11.81
C GLU A 48 -1.27 11.09 10.85
N VAL A 49 -1.04 11.62 9.65
CA VAL A 49 -0.28 10.99 8.55
C VAL A 49 -0.84 9.60 8.25
N VAL A 50 -2.11 9.60 7.86
CA VAL A 50 -2.87 8.39 7.50
C VAL A 50 -3.35 8.50 6.07
N CYS A 51 -3.24 7.41 5.32
CA CYS A 51 -3.88 7.26 4.02
C CYS A 51 -4.64 5.95 3.95
N VAL A 52 -5.78 5.96 3.25
CA VAL A 52 -6.53 4.76 2.90
C VAL A 52 -6.75 4.74 1.40
N GLY A 53 -6.32 3.65 0.79
CA GLY A 53 -6.58 3.34 -0.60
C GLY A 53 -7.22 1.98 -0.75
N TYR A 54 -7.48 1.57 -1.97
CA TYR A 54 -7.94 0.22 -2.26
C TYR A 54 -7.45 -0.27 -3.61
N LYS A 55 -7.42 -1.60 -3.74
CA LYS A 55 -7.25 -2.34 -4.99
C LYS A 55 -8.54 -3.11 -5.25
N ASP A 56 -9.19 -2.85 -6.39
CA ASP A 56 -10.19 -3.76 -6.93
C ASP A 56 -9.46 -4.90 -7.64
N VAL A 57 -9.57 -6.11 -7.11
CA VAL A 57 -8.84 -7.28 -7.60
C VAL A 57 -9.56 -7.85 -8.83
N GLY A 58 -8.96 -7.69 -10.00
CA GLY A 58 -9.51 -8.14 -11.27
C GLY A 58 -9.45 -9.65 -11.48
N GLN A 59 -10.21 -10.13 -12.48
CA GLN A 59 -10.18 -11.54 -12.90
C GLN A 59 -8.96 -11.88 -13.79
N ASP A 60 -8.31 -10.87 -14.33
CA ASP A 60 -7.20 -10.93 -15.29
C ASP A 60 -5.86 -10.45 -14.71
N GLU A 61 -5.73 -10.40 -13.39
CA GLU A 61 -4.47 -10.06 -12.73
C GLU A 61 -3.35 -11.01 -13.18
N PHE A 62 -2.12 -10.50 -13.29
CA PHE A 62 -0.97 -11.25 -13.83
C PHE A 62 -0.69 -12.56 -13.10
N TRP A 63 -1.06 -12.67 -11.84
CA TRP A 63 -0.86 -13.85 -10.99
C TRP A 63 -1.98 -14.90 -11.07
N VAL A 64 -3.17 -14.54 -11.58
CA VAL A 64 -4.38 -15.40 -11.55
C VAL A 64 -4.14 -16.75 -12.21
N ARG A 65 -3.45 -16.79 -13.35
CA ARG A 65 -3.18 -18.05 -14.07
C ARG A 65 -2.25 -18.99 -13.30
N GLY A 66 -1.34 -18.44 -12.50
CA GLY A 66 -0.25 -19.22 -11.89
C GLY A 66 -0.32 -19.35 -10.38
N HIS A 67 -1.05 -18.52 -9.69
CA HIS A 67 -1.08 -18.52 -8.22
C HIS A 67 -2.51 -18.62 -7.65
N MET A 68 -3.11 -19.84 -7.60
CA MET A 68 -2.59 -21.13 -8.05
C MET A 68 -3.47 -21.64 -9.19
N PRO A 69 -2.97 -22.51 -10.08
CA PRO A 69 -3.80 -23.01 -11.17
C PRO A 69 -5.12 -23.61 -10.69
N GLY A 70 -6.25 -23.14 -11.22
CA GLY A 70 -7.60 -23.59 -10.85
C GLY A 70 -8.13 -23.05 -9.51
N MET A 71 -7.31 -22.37 -8.72
CA MET A 71 -7.69 -21.76 -7.43
C MET A 71 -6.93 -20.44 -7.25
N PRO A 72 -7.30 -19.39 -8.00
CA PRO A 72 -6.58 -18.14 -7.95
C PRO A 72 -6.76 -17.44 -6.59
N LEU A 73 -5.65 -17.09 -5.99
CA LEU A 73 -5.61 -16.22 -4.80
C LEU A 73 -4.45 -15.24 -4.91
N MET A 74 -4.67 -14.03 -4.41
CA MET A 74 -3.66 -12.98 -4.47
C MET A 74 -2.42 -13.37 -3.67
N PRO A 75 -1.21 -13.37 -4.28
CA PRO A 75 0.00 -13.65 -3.53
C PRO A 75 0.19 -12.67 -2.37
N GLY A 76 0.57 -13.17 -1.19
CA GLY A 76 0.82 -12.31 -0.03
C GLY A 76 1.84 -11.21 -0.30
N VAL A 77 2.86 -11.50 -1.11
CA VAL A 77 3.86 -10.49 -1.53
C VAL A 77 3.28 -9.39 -2.42
N VAL A 78 2.22 -9.68 -3.19
CA VAL A 78 1.50 -8.66 -3.98
C VAL A 78 0.59 -7.82 -3.09
N MET A 79 0.01 -8.39 -2.03
CA MET A 79 -0.68 -7.59 -0.99
C MET A 79 0.29 -6.61 -0.34
N LEU A 80 1.52 -7.03 -0.04
CA LEU A 80 2.56 -6.16 0.53
C LEU A 80 3.01 -5.08 -0.46
N GLU A 81 3.00 -5.36 -1.77
CA GLU A 81 3.26 -4.34 -2.78
C GLU A 81 2.16 -3.27 -2.78
N ALA A 82 0.88 -3.66 -2.69
CA ALA A 82 -0.23 -2.70 -2.56
C ALA A 82 -0.07 -1.82 -1.31
N VAL A 83 0.32 -2.42 -0.19
CA VAL A 83 0.65 -1.70 1.05
C VAL A 83 1.82 -0.75 0.84
N ALA A 84 2.92 -1.21 0.23
CA ALA A 84 4.09 -0.38 -0.02
C ALA A 84 3.76 0.82 -0.92
N GLN A 85 2.90 0.64 -1.91
CA GLN A 85 2.43 1.72 -2.79
C GLN A 85 1.57 2.73 -2.03
N ALA A 86 0.70 2.31 -1.13
CA ALA A 86 -0.07 3.23 -0.28
C ALA A 86 0.83 4.02 0.67
N CYS A 87 1.83 3.37 1.29
CA CYS A 87 2.83 4.04 2.13
C CYS A 87 3.70 5.02 1.30
N CYS A 88 4.10 4.64 0.09
CA CYS A 88 4.87 5.47 -0.84
C CYS A 88 4.08 6.73 -1.22
N TYR A 89 2.82 6.56 -1.61
CA TYR A 89 1.91 7.67 -1.90
C TYR A 89 1.82 8.63 -0.71
N CYS A 90 1.54 8.11 0.48
CA CYS A 90 1.44 8.87 1.73
C CYS A 90 2.74 9.66 2.01
N ALA A 91 3.90 9.00 1.89
CA ALA A 91 5.20 9.59 2.14
C ALA A 91 5.51 10.76 1.18
N HIS A 92 5.24 10.61 -0.12
CA HIS A 92 5.46 11.66 -1.11
C HIS A 92 4.41 12.77 -1.01
N LYS A 93 3.14 12.41 -0.87
CA LYS A 93 2.03 13.38 -0.73
C LYS A 93 2.27 14.35 0.42
N PHE A 94 2.72 13.84 1.55
CA PHE A 94 3.00 14.63 2.76
C PHE A 94 4.47 15.08 2.88
N LYS A 95 5.29 14.84 1.85
CA LYS A 95 6.71 15.28 1.76
C LYS A 95 7.55 14.82 2.96
N LEU A 96 7.36 13.57 3.39
CA LEU A 96 8.00 13.04 4.59
C LEU A 96 9.52 12.84 4.41
N LEU A 97 9.96 12.42 3.22
CA LEU A 97 11.36 12.10 2.89
C LEU A 97 11.94 12.99 1.76
N GLY A 98 11.33 14.15 1.50
CA GLY A 98 11.74 15.04 0.41
C GLY A 98 11.49 14.41 -0.98
N ASP A 99 12.41 14.62 -1.91
CA ASP A 99 12.29 14.18 -3.32
C ASP A 99 12.89 12.79 -3.57
N SER A 100 13.27 12.07 -2.51
CA SER A 100 13.82 10.71 -2.62
C SER A 100 12.74 9.70 -2.93
N ILE A 101 13.06 8.68 -3.73
CA ILE A 101 12.19 7.52 -3.89
C ILE A 101 12.15 6.74 -2.56
N VAL A 102 10.97 6.30 -2.17
CA VAL A 102 10.81 5.46 -0.99
C VAL A 102 11.09 4.02 -1.37
N GLY A 103 12.23 3.50 -0.93
CA GLY A 103 12.59 2.10 -1.09
C GLY A 103 12.03 1.24 0.02
N PHE A 104 11.85 -0.04 -0.28
CA PHE A 104 11.38 -1.05 0.67
C PHE A 104 12.53 -1.44 1.61
N GLY A 105 12.52 -0.94 2.84
CA GLY A 105 13.60 -1.12 3.81
C GLY A 105 13.44 -2.33 4.74
N GLY A 106 12.23 -2.88 4.84
CA GLY A 106 11.96 -4.06 5.66
C GLY A 106 10.51 -4.15 6.13
N LEU A 107 10.21 -5.26 6.77
CA LEU A 107 8.90 -5.59 7.34
C LEU A 107 9.08 -6.09 8.77
N GLU A 108 8.13 -5.77 9.65
CA GLU A 108 8.06 -6.29 11.01
C GLU A 108 6.63 -6.73 11.32
N GLU A 109 6.51 -7.80 12.10
CA GLU A 109 5.24 -8.33 12.63
C GLU A 109 4.17 -8.59 11.56
N VAL A 110 4.56 -8.92 10.33
CA VAL A 110 3.62 -9.19 9.25
C VAL A 110 2.88 -10.49 9.51
N ARG A 111 1.55 -10.42 9.40
CA ARG A 111 0.66 -11.57 9.53
C ARG A 111 -0.35 -11.57 8.40
N PHE A 112 -0.34 -12.63 7.60
CA PHE A 112 -1.39 -12.93 6.64
C PHE A 112 -2.46 -13.77 7.36
N ARG A 113 -3.71 -13.33 7.30
CA ARG A 113 -4.79 -13.94 8.07
C ARG A 113 -5.80 -14.67 7.21
N GLU A 114 -6.11 -14.10 6.05
CA GLU A 114 -7.12 -14.66 5.16
C GLU A 114 -6.72 -14.43 3.69
N PRO A 115 -7.19 -15.28 2.76
CA PRO A 115 -6.94 -15.10 1.34
C PRO A 115 -7.69 -13.88 0.77
N VAL A 116 -7.17 -13.32 -0.29
CA VAL A 116 -7.81 -12.31 -1.15
C VAL A 116 -7.98 -12.92 -2.53
N LEU A 117 -9.18 -12.83 -3.09
CA LEU A 117 -9.57 -13.50 -4.32
C LEU A 117 -9.90 -12.47 -5.43
N PRO A 118 -9.85 -12.88 -6.71
CA PRO A 118 -10.41 -12.07 -7.79
C PRO A 118 -11.88 -11.73 -7.52
N GLY A 119 -12.22 -10.44 -7.65
CA GLY A 119 -13.54 -9.89 -7.32
C GLY A 119 -13.60 -9.21 -5.95
N ASP A 120 -12.61 -9.42 -5.07
CA ASP A 120 -12.52 -8.70 -3.80
C ASP A 120 -12.06 -7.26 -3.99
N ARG A 121 -12.44 -6.40 -3.04
CA ARG A 121 -11.79 -5.10 -2.84
C ARG A 121 -10.88 -5.19 -1.63
N LEU A 122 -9.58 -5.09 -1.87
CA LEU A 122 -8.56 -5.00 -0.83
C LEU A 122 -8.39 -3.53 -0.44
N VAL A 123 -8.94 -3.15 0.70
CA VAL A 123 -8.73 -1.83 1.31
C VAL A 123 -7.40 -1.85 2.05
N VAL A 124 -6.54 -0.88 1.77
CA VAL A 124 -5.22 -0.73 2.38
C VAL A 124 -5.19 0.54 3.21
N MET A 125 -4.91 0.40 4.49
CA MET A 125 -4.73 1.50 5.42
C MET A 125 -3.26 1.58 5.81
N CYS A 126 -2.70 2.79 5.85
CA CYS A 126 -1.37 3.01 6.39
C CYS A 126 -1.35 4.25 7.29
N LYS A 127 -0.60 4.15 8.40
CA LYS A 127 -0.39 5.21 9.38
C LYS A 127 1.09 5.32 9.69
N LEU A 128 1.62 6.53 9.70
CA LEU A 128 3.01 6.77 10.11
C LEU A 128 3.15 6.55 11.61
N LEU A 129 4.07 5.68 12.00
CA LEU A 129 4.44 5.45 13.42
C LEU A 129 5.71 6.21 13.80
N LYS A 130 6.68 6.28 12.87
CA LYS A 130 7.99 6.85 13.16
C LYS A 130 8.60 7.47 11.91
N LEU A 131 9.18 8.64 12.09
CA LEU A 131 9.93 9.34 11.07
C LEU A 131 11.30 9.76 11.61
N ARG A 132 12.38 9.32 10.97
CA ARG A 132 13.75 9.79 11.20
C ARG A 132 14.28 10.38 9.90
N LYS A 133 14.05 11.67 9.70
CA LYS A 133 14.55 12.38 8.51
C LYS A 133 16.08 12.40 8.50
N PRO A 134 16.73 12.18 7.35
CA PRO A 134 16.17 11.74 6.07
C PRO A 134 16.19 10.22 5.87
N HIS A 135 16.34 9.41 6.92
CA HIS A 135 16.85 8.03 6.83
C HIS A 135 15.79 6.93 6.88
N LEU A 136 14.66 7.15 7.56
CA LEU A 136 13.72 6.06 7.83
C LEU A 136 12.31 6.59 8.08
N LEU A 137 11.33 5.94 7.51
CA LEU A 137 9.96 5.98 7.98
C LEU A 137 9.50 4.57 8.37
N VAL A 138 8.62 4.49 9.37
CA VAL A 138 7.94 3.25 9.74
C VAL A 138 6.45 3.51 9.72
N CYS A 139 5.73 2.73 8.93
CA CYS A 139 4.28 2.78 8.86
C CYS A 139 3.69 1.48 9.43
N GLU A 140 2.67 1.59 10.24
CA GLU A 140 1.72 0.52 10.51
C GLU A 140 0.78 0.39 9.32
N PHE A 141 0.40 -0.84 8.99
CA PHE A 141 -0.55 -1.08 7.90
C PHE A 141 -1.55 -2.18 8.21
N GLN A 142 -2.70 -2.08 7.57
CA GLN A 142 -3.72 -3.13 7.51
C GLN A 142 -4.27 -3.24 6.09
N GLY A 143 -4.39 -4.48 5.60
CA GLY A 143 -5.20 -4.82 4.43
C GLY A 143 -6.50 -5.46 4.89
N VAL A 144 -7.62 -5.01 4.33
CA VAL A 144 -8.97 -5.39 4.77
C VAL A 144 -9.82 -5.76 3.56
N VAL A 145 -10.57 -6.86 3.66
CA VAL A 145 -11.62 -7.25 2.70
C VAL A 145 -12.95 -7.34 3.46
N GLY A 146 -13.95 -6.58 3.00
CA GLY A 146 -15.19 -6.40 3.76
C GLY A 146 -14.90 -5.79 5.14
N ASN A 147 -15.11 -6.55 6.19
CA ASN A 147 -14.82 -6.15 7.58
C ASN A 147 -13.75 -7.04 8.24
N ARG A 148 -12.90 -7.72 7.46
CA ARG A 148 -11.90 -8.68 7.95
C ARG A 148 -10.49 -8.21 7.59
N ILE A 149 -9.60 -8.16 8.59
CA ILE A 149 -8.18 -7.93 8.34
C ILE A 149 -7.61 -9.18 7.66
N VAL A 150 -7.09 -9.02 6.45
CA VAL A 150 -6.47 -10.09 5.66
C VAL A 150 -4.96 -10.09 5.78
N VAL A 151 -4.36 -8.91 5.99
CA VAL A 151 -2.92 -8.74 6.26
C VAL A 151 -2.73 -7.53 7.17
N GLU A 152 -1.75 -7.60 8.05
CA GLU A 152 -1.34 -6.47 8.90
C GLU A 152 0.14 -6.56 9.25
N GLY A 153 0.73 -5.47 9.70
CA GLY A 153 2.13 -5.41 10.14
C GLY A 153 2.70 -3.99 10.09
N GLN A 154 4.02 -3.92 10.05
CA GLN A 154 4.76 -2.68 9.88
C GLN A 154 5.68 -2.75 8.67
N LEU A 155 5.77 -1.63 7.95
CA LEU A 155 6.63 -1.46 6.80
C LEU A 155 7.65 -0.36 7.10
N LYS A 156 8.92 -0.64 6.81
CA LYS A 156 10.01 0.34 6.87
C LYS A 156 10.30 0.86 5.46
N GLY A 157 10.19 2.16 5.28
CA GLY A 157 10.62 2.85 4.07
C GLY A 157 11.94 3.56 4.29
N ILE A 158 12.84 3.45 3.31
CA ILE A 158 14.14 4.14 3.29
C ILE A 158 14.21 5.05 2.08
N PRO A 159 14.79 6.26 2.20
CA PRO A 159 14.98 7.12 1.05
C PRO A 159 16.08 6.56 0.15
N ILE A 160 15.79 6.43 -1.12
CA ILE A 160 16.79 6.09 -2.15
C ILE A 160 16.97 7.33 -3.02
N PRO A 161 18.18 7.93 -3.04
CA PRO A 161 18.46 9.07 -3.89
C PRO A 161 18.27 8.69 -5.37
N THR A 162 17.53 9.50 -6.11
CA THR A 162 17.23 9.26 -7.52
C THR A 162 18.49 9.14 -8.38
N ASP A 163 19.54 9.89 -8.05
CA ASP A 163 20.82 9.85 -8.76
C ASP A 163 21.56 8.52 -8.59
N ALA A 164 21.44 7.88 -7.41
CA ALA A 164 22.04 6.57 -7.17
C ALA A 164 21.38 5.48 -8.03
N LEU A 165 20.06 5.58 -8.27
CA LEU A 165 19.33 4.66 -9.14
C LEU A 165 19.72 4.83 -10.61
N LYS A 166 19.88 6.07 -11.08
CA LYS A 166 20.33 6.35 -12.46
C LYS A 166 21.74 5.83 -12.73
N GLN A 167 22.64 5.94 -11.75
CA GLN A 167 24.00 5.41 -11.85
C GLN A 167 24.05 3.87 -11.83
N GLY A 168 23.13 3.21 -11.08
CA GLY A 168 23.01 1.75 -11.04
C GLY A 168 22.45 1.12 -12.31
N LEU A 169 21.63 1.85 -13.07
CA LEU A 169 21.06 1.40 -14.34
C LEU A 169 22.06 1.48 -15.53
N LEU A 170 23.22 2.11 -15.33
CA LEU A 170 24.29 2.25 -16.33
C LEU A 170 25.45 1.26 -16.12
N ARG A 171 25.27 0.27 -15.24
CA ARG A 171 26.23 -0.84 -15.01
C ARG A 171 25.64 -2.17 -15.53
#